data_34c939836321821f34699219a26904db
#
_entry.id   34c939836321821f34699219a26904db
#
_cell.length_a   1.000
_cell.length_b   1.000
_cell.length_c   1.000
_cell.angle_alpha   90.00
_cell.angle_beta   90.00
_cell.angle_gamma   90.00
#
_symmetry.space_group_name_H-M   'P 1'
#
loop_
_entity.id
_entity.type
_entity.pdbx_description
1 polymer ?
#
loop_
_entity_poly.entity_id
_entity_poly.type
_entity_poly.pdbx_seq_one_letter_code
_entity_poly.pdbx_strand_id
1 'polypeptide(L)'
;SASLRHFDYYDVHSWNYGRRYDLARQLEPNKPVIISESASTVSTRGFYELPLPEKKTDFTKSLQVSSYDLNAPDWAEIADDDFMWQQDEEYIAGEFVWTGFDYIGEPTPYMNFNVKAMGMTDKDAPYSSYFGIVDLCGIPKDRYFLYKSCWNTKENTIHILPHCNWKGKEGTKVPVYVYTNGGYAELFLNGKSLGKKYKSPMSKNSVERFRLMWN
;
A
#
# COMPACT_ATOMS: atom_id res chain seq x y z
N SER A 1 -31.75 -2.28 -2.54
CA SER A 1 -33.15 -2.10 -2.27
C SER A 1 -33.39 -1.07 -1.16
N ALA A 2 -34.29 -1.29 -0.18
CA ALA A 2 -34.67 -0.27 0.82
C ALA A 2 -33.49 0.34 1.62
N SER A 3 -32.42 -0.43 1.82
CA SER A 3 -31.22 0.03 2.57
C SER A 3 -30.37 1.09 1.87
N LEU A 4 -30.57 1.32 0.58
CA LEU A 4 -29.79 2.30 -0.18
C LEU A 4 -30.45 3.66 -0.33
N ARG A 5 -31.72 3.78 0.06
CA ARG A 5 -32.47 5.05 -0.06
C ARG A 5 -31.90 6.19 0.79
N HIS A 6 -31.16 5.90 1.85
CA HIS A 6 -30.52 6.95 2.66
C HIS A 6 -29.46 7.72 1.87
N PHE A 7 -28.88 7.12 0.82
CA PHE A 7 -27.90 7.82 -0.03
C PHE A 7 -28.52 8.99 -0.82
N ASP A 8 -29.83 9.00 -1.02
CA ASP A 8 -30.53 10.11 -1.68
C ASP A 8 -30.31 11.46 -0.93
N TYR A 9 -30.07 11.38 0.37
CA TYR A 9 -29.91 12.55 1.25
C TYR A 9 -28.49 13.08 1.37
N TYR A 10 -27.49 12.40 0.80
CA TYR A 10 -26.11 12.84 0.87
C TYR A 10 -25.65 13.46 -0.45
N ASP A 11 -24.92 14.57 -0.36
CA ASP A 11 -24.34 15.23 -1.52
C ASP A 11 -23.11 14.52 -2.05
N VAL A 12 -22.41 13.78 -1.19
CA VAL A 12 -21.20 13.01 -1.48
C VAL A 12 -21.34 11.60 -0.92
N HIS A 13 -21.00 10.61 -1.72
CA HIS A 13 -20.94 9.22 -1.25
C HIS A 13 -19.57 8.88 -0.70
N SER A 14 -19.54 8.38 0.52
CA SER A 14 -18.32 8.03 1.24
C SER A 14 -18.28 6.53 1.50
N TRP A 15 -17.19 5.86 1.12
CA TRP A 15 -17.06 4.40 1.20
C TRP A 15 -15.69 3.99 1.72
N ASN A 16 -15.70 2.96 2.58
CA ASN A 16 -14.49 2.29 3.04
C ASN A 16 -14.28 1.03 2.22
N TYR A 17 -13.10 0.85 1.65
CA TYR A 17 -12.59 -0.37 1.01
C TYR A 17 -13.47 -1.03 -0.09
N GLY A 18 -12.86 -1.89 -0.88
CA GLY A 18 -13.53 -2.91 -1.68
C GLY A 18 -14.39 -2.41 -2.84
N ARG A 19 -14.15 -1.24 -3.39
CA ARG A 19 -14.86 -0.68 -4.57
C ARG A 19 -16.41 -0.77 -4.49
N ARG A 20 -16.98 -0.76 -3.30
CA ARG A 20 -18.46 -0.82 -3.12
C ARG A 20 -19.17 0.42 -3.66
N TYR A 21 -18.42 1.48 -3.92
CA TYR A 21 -18.90 2.71 -4.51
C TYR A 21 -19.36 2.57 -5.96
N ASP A 22 -18.99 1.52 -6.68
CA ASP A 22 -19.48 1.25 -8.04
C ASP A 22 -21.00 1.13 -8.07
N LEU A 23 -21.60 0.51 -7.05
CA LEU A 23 -23.06 0.44 -6.91
C LEU A 23 -23.66 1.82 -6.62
N ALA A 24 -23.03 2.60 -5.76
CA ALA A 24 -23.50 3.96 -5.47
C ALA A 24 -23.47 4.82 -6.73
N ARG A 25 -22.43 4.70 -7.54
CA ARG A 25 -22.30 5.40 -8.82
C ARG A 25 -23.37 5.02 -9.81
N GLN A 26 -23.76 3.73 -9.87
CA GLN A 26 -24.86 3.26 -10.74
C GLN A 26 -26.20 3.84 -10.33
N LEU A 27 -26.46 3.99 -9.02
CA LEU A 27 -27.73 4.49 -8.50
C LEU A 27 -27.81 6.01 -8.56
N GLU A 28 -26.70 6.69 -8.29
CA GLU A 28 -26.59 8.16 -8.20
C GLU A 28 -25.45 8.69 -9.08
N PRO A 29 -25.61 8.65 -10.42
CA PRO A 29 -24.51 8.89 -11.35
C PRO A 29 -23.93 10.32 -11.32
N ASN A 30 -24.63 11.25 -10.70
CA ASN A 30 -24.20 12.66 -10.63
C ASN A 30 -23.51 13.03 -9.31
N LYS A 31 -23.48 12.13 -8.32
CA LYS A 31 -22.86 12.41 -7.02
C LYS A 31 -21.40 11.98 -7.01
N PRO A 32 -20.49 12.82 -6.48
CA PRO A 32 -19.10 12.45 -6.32
C PRO A 32 -18.94 11.36 -5.26
N VAL A 33 -17.87 10.56 -5.40
CA VAL A 33 -17.50 9.51 -4.46
C VAL A 33 -16.18 9.86 -3.79
N ILE A 34 -16.07 9.62 -2.50
CA ILE A 34 -14.82 9.69 -1.74
C ILE A 34 -14.56 8.31 -1.12
N ILE A 35 -13.32 7.85 -1.19
CA ILE A 35 -12.88 6.67 -0.46
C ILE A 35 -12.50 7.14 0.95
N SER A 36 -13.38 6.91 1.92
CA SER A 36 -13.24 7.46 3.29
C SER A 36 -12.26 6.70 4.17
N GLU A 37 -12.00 5.43 3.85
CA GLU A 37 -10.86 4.66 4.31
C GLU A 37 -10.35 3.84 3.13
N SER A 38 -9.13 4.11 2.72
CA SER A 38 -8.48 3.44 1.60
C SER A 38 -7.31 2.59 2.04
N ALA A 39 -6.87 1.71 1.17
CA ALA A 39 -5.71 0.84 1.28
C ALA A 39 -5.74 -0.06 2.53
N SER A 40 -5.32 0.42 3.69
CA SER A 40 -4.96 -0.41 4.84
C SER A 40 -3.83 -1.39 4.53
N THR A 41 -2.92 -0.97 3.67
CA THR A 41 -1.65 -1.66 3.44
C THR A 41 -0.88 -1.73 4.76
N VAL A 42 -0.25 -2.86 5.03
CA VAL A 42 0.48 -3.09 6.27
C VAL A 42 1.97 -3.23 5.99
N SER A 43 2.80 -2.62 6.83
CA SER A 43 4.26 -2.78 6.78
C SER A 43 4.95 -2.40 8.09
N THR A 44 6.14 -2.98 8.30
CA THR A 44 7.06 -2.62 9.36
C THR A 44 8.22 -1.83 8.75
N ARG A 45 8.48 -0.62 9.24
CA ARG A 45 9.53 0.25 8.71
C ARG A 45 10.88 -0.45 8.65
N GLY A 46 11.47 -0.47 7.43
CA GLY A 46 12.82 -1.00 7.20
C GLY A 46 12.97 -2.52 7.37
N PHE A 47 11.88 -3.26 7.51
CA PHE A 47 11.89 -4.71 7.49
C PHE A 47 11.59 -5.21 6.07
N TYR A 48 12.44 -6.07 5.53
CA TYR A 48 12.26 -6.63 4.20
C TYR A 48 12.41 -8.15 4.24
N GLU A 49 11.45 -8.82 3.65
CA GLU A 49 11.39 -10.28 3.61
C GLU A 49 11.37 -10.78 2.16
N LEU A 50 12.03 -11.88 1.93
CA LEU A 50 12.12 -12.54 0.62
C LEU A 50 11.77 -14.02 0.79
N PRO A 51 11.11 -14.62 -0.21
CA PRO A 51 10.66 -14.02 -1.47
C PRO A 51 9.56 -12.97 -1.26
N LEU A 52 9.30 -12.16 -2.28
CA LEU A 52 8.15 -11.26 -2.27
C LEU A 52 6.85 -12.07 -2.15
N PRO A 53 5.80 -11.54 -1.53
CA PRO A 53 4.53 -12.23 -1.39
C PRO A 53 3.88 -12.47 -2.77
N GLU A 54 3.30 -13.66 -2.96
CA GLU A 54 2.49 -13.96 -4.15
C GLU A 54 1.08 -13.36 -4.04
N LYS A 55 0.57 -13.30 -2.82
CA LYS A 55 -0.72 -12.68 -2.47
C LYS A 55 -0.53 -11.63 -1.39
N LYS A 56 -1.33 -10.60 -1.42
CA LYS A 56 -1.31 -9.54 -0.39
C LYS A 56 -1.50 -10.07 1.03
N THR A 57 -2.07 -11.25 1.18
CA THR A 57 -2.35 -11.91 2.47
C THR A 57 -1.28 -12.91 2.90
N ASP A 58 -0.15 -13.00 2.20
CA ASP A 58 0.95 -13.89 2.57
C ASP A 58 1.75 -13.26 3.72
N PHE A 59 1.34 -13.58 4.94
CA PHE A 59 2.00 -13.14 6.17
C PHE A 59 2.83 -14.24 6.78
N THR A 60 3.93 -13.87 7.43
CA THR A 60 4.87 -14.81 8.04
C THR A 60 4.83 -14.77 9.56
N LYS A 61 5.48 -15.75 10.19
CA LYS A 61 5.58 -15.84 11.67
C LYS A 61 6.60 -14.86 12.27
N SER A 62 7.21 -14.01 11.46
CA SER A 62 8.17 -13.01 11.93
C SER A 62 7.52 -11.94 12.83
N LEU A 63 6.20 -11.85 12.83
CA LEU A 63 5.42 -10.77 13.47
C LEU A 63 5.80 -9.38 12.93
N GLN A 64 6.35 -9.35 11.74
CA GLN A 64 6.67 -8.13 11.00
C GLN A 64 6.15 -8.28 9.57
N VAL A 65 5.89 -7.18 8.90
CA VAL A 65 5.40 -7.17 7.53
C VAL A 65 6.39 -6.44 6.65
N SER A 66 6.70 -7.02 5.50
CA SER A 66 7.71 -6.51 4.59
C SER A 66 7.40 -5.08 4.12
N SER A 67 8.41 -4.22 4.16
CA SER A 67 8.34 -2.81 3.73
C SER A 67 8.36 -2.64 2.21
N TYR A 68 8.24 -3.72 1.46
CA TYR A 68 7.91 -3.64 0.03
C TYR A 68 6.47 -3.17 -0.21
N ASP A 69 5.65 -3.05 0.86
CA ASP A 69 4.27 -2.55 0.82
C ASP A 69 3.37 -3.29 -0.19
N LEU A 70 3.54 -4.62 -0.24
CA LEU A 70 2.76 -5.53 -1.09
C LEU A 70 1.75 -6.35 -0.29
N ASN A 71 1.66 -6.12 1.03
CA ASN A 71 0.77 -6.87 1.91
C ASN A 71 -0.38 -5.99 2.40
N ALA A 72 -1.56 -6.59 2.43
CA ALA A 72 -2.78 -6.02 3.02
C ALA A 72 -3.67 -7.15 3.53
N PRO A 73 -4.56 -6.92 4.51
CA PRO A 73 -5.61 -7.87 4.86
C PRO A 73 -6.49 -8.21 3.64
N ASP A 74 -7.25 -9.29 3.73
CA ASP A 74 -8.12 -9.75 2.63
C ASP A 74 -9.19 -8.72 2.22
N TRP A 75 -9.71 -7.99 3.20
CA TRP A 75 -10.72 -6.94 3.04
C TRP A 75 -10.16 -5.58 2.59
N ALA A 76 -8.85 -5.41 2.57
CA ALA A 76 -8.13 -4.18 2.27
C ALA A 76 -7.37 -4.28 0.94
N GLU A 77 -6.79 -3.19 0.48
CA GLU A 77 -6.01 -3.10 -0.75
C GLU A 77 -4.58 -2.64 -0.47
N ILE A 78 -3.70 -2.77 -1.44
CA ILE A 78 -2.44 -2.02 -1.46
C ILE A 78 -2.70 -0.63 -2.05
N ALA A 79 -1.89 0.34 -1.65
CA ALA A 79 -2.07 1.74 -2.07
C ALA A 79 -2.15 1.94 -3.59
N ASP A 80 -1.40 1.12 -4.33
CA ASP A 80 -1.36 1.17 -5.80
C ASP A 80 -2.73 0.89 -6.44
N ASP A 81 -3.54 0.02 -5.84
CA ASP A 81 -4.87 -0.31 -6.34
C ASP A 81 -5.81 0.90 -6.23
N ASP A 82 -5.80 1.58 -5.09
CA ASP A 82 -6.61 2.79 -4.89
C ASP A 82 -6.17 3.92 -5.83
N PHE A 83 -4.86 4.12 -6.02
CA PHE A 83 -4.36 5.09 -6.99
C PHE A 83 -4.79 4.76 -8.42
N MET A 84 -4.75 3.48 -8.80
CA MET A 84 -5.18 3.04 -10.12
C MET A 84 -6.67 3.33 -10.35
N TRP A 85 -7.51 3.03 -9.36
CA TRP A 85 -8.95 3.29 -9.46
C TRP A 85 -9.27 4.77 -9.57
N GLN A 86 -8.58 5.61 -8.80
CA GLN A 86 -8.73 7.06 -8.89
C GLN A 86 -8.29 7.63 -10.25
N GLN A 87 -7.30 7.00 -10.91
CA GLN A 87 -6.90 7.39 -12.26
C GLN A 87 -7.89 6.93 -13.32
N ASP A 88 -8.48 5.75 -13.14
CA ASP A 88 -9.37 5.14 -14.14
C ASP A 88 -10.83 5.64 -14.00
N GLU A 89 -11.22 6.18 -12.85
CA GLU A 89 -12.60 6.53 -12.49
C GLU A 89 -12.72 8.02 -12.10
N GLU A 90 -13.04 8.88 -13.06
CA GLU A 90 -13.11 10.35 -12.89
C GLU A 90 -14.08 10.82 -11.80
N TYR A 91 -15.04 9.98 -11.41
CA TYR A 91 -16.02 10.33 -10.37
C TYR A 91 -15.50 10.14 -8.94
N ILE A 92 -14.33 9.53 -8.76
CA ILE A 92 -13.68 9.39 -7.46
C ILE A 92 -12.94 10.69 -7.15
N ALA A 93 -13.45 11.46 -6.20
CA ALA A 93 -12.91 12.77 -5.84
C ALA A 93 -11.60 12.70 -5.03
N GLY A 94 -11.28 11.53 -4.47
CA GLY A 94 -10.07 11.30 -3.70
C GLY A 94 -10.24 10.26 -2.60
N GLU A 95 -9.22 10.14 -1.75
CA GLU A 95 -9.17 9.16 -0.68
C GLU A 95 -8.65 9.72 0.64
N PHE A 96 -9.03 9.06 1.72
CA PHE A 96 -8.43 9.20 3.05
C PHE A 96 -7.79 7.87 3.43
N VAL A 97 -6.47 7.84 3.45
CA VAL A 97 -5.73 6.60 3.72
C VAL A 97 -5.90 6.14 5.18
N TRP A 98 -6.13 4.86 5.38
CA TRP A 98 -5.98 4.21 6.66
C TRP A 98 -4.58 3.60 6.78
N THR A 99 -3.64 4.21 7.52
CA THR A 99 -3.81 5.46 8.25
C THR A 99 -2.51 6.27 8.21
N GLY A 100 -2.55 7.53 8.66
CA GLY A 100 -1.37 8.40 8.67
C GLY A 100 -0.26 7.90 9.58
N PHE A 101 -0.59 7.44 10.79
CA PHE A 101 0.37 6.98 11.80
C PHE A 101 0.00 5.58 12.29
N ASP A 102 1.02 4.78 12.64
CA ASP A 102 0.77 3.60 13.47
C ASP A 102 0.24 4.03 14.84
N TYR A 103 -0.53 3.15 15.47
CA TYR A 103 -1.15 3.39 16.77
C TYR A 103 -1.09 2.13 17.63
N ILE A 104 -1.26 2.30 18.93
CA ILE A 104 -1.33 1.18 19.87
C ILE A 104 -2.68 0.48 19.73
N GLY A 105 -2.66 -0.83 19.65
CA GLY A 105 -3.81 -1.68 19.37
C GLY A 105 -3.86 -2.13 17.91
N GLU A 106 -4.86 -2.93 17.58
CA GLU A 106 -5.16 -3.45 16.24
C GLU A 106 -3.93 -3.95 15.45
N PRO A 107 -3.20 -4.95 15.96
CA PRO A 107 -1.98 -5.46 15.33
C PRO A 107 -2.27 -6.35 14.09
N THR A 108 -3.22 -5.96 13.26
CA THR A 108 -3.53 -6.67 12.00
C THR A 108 -2.28 -6.74 11.13
N PRO A 109 -1.89 -7.93 10.60
CA PRO A 109 -2.69 -9.18 10.55
C PRO A 109 -2.51 -10.13 11.75
N TYR A 110 -1.70 -9.79 12.73
CA TYR A 110 -1.28 -10.66 13.83
C TYR A 110 -2.23 -10.59 15.03
N MET A 111 -3.52 -10.81 14.80
CA MET A 111 -4.54 -10.80 15.84
C MET A 111 -5.52 -11.97 15.70
N ASN A 112 -6.14 -12.38 16.83
CA ASN A 112 -7.23 -13.33 16.85
C ASN A 112 -6.97 -14.62 16.04
N PHE A 113 -7.81 -14.86 15.04
CA PHE A 113 -7.77 -16.07 14.20
C PHE A 113 -6.42 -16.24 13.48
N ASN A 114 -5.86 -15.17 12.96
CA ASN A 114 -4.62 -15.24 12.16
C ASN A 114 -3.42 -15.69 13.01
N VAL A 115 -3.30 -15.19 14.23
CA VAL A 115 -2.26 -15.62 15.19
C VAL A 115 -2.38 -17.13 15.47
N LYS A 116 -3.59 -17.61 15.72
CA LYS A 116 -3.87 -19.03 15.97
C LYS A 116 -3.60 -19.90 14.74
N ALA A 117 -3.97 -19.44 13.55
CA ALA A 117 -3.71 -20.13 12.30
C ALA A 117 -2.20 -20.29 12.03
N MET A 118 -1.38 -19.36 12.53
CA MET A 118 0.08 -19.43 12.49
C MET A 118 0.68 -20.34 13.59
N GLY A 119 -0.15 -20.95 14.43
CA GLY A 119 0.28 -21.77 15.57
C GLY A 119 0.86 -20.96 16.72
N MET A 120 0.44 -19.72 16.87
CA MET A 120 0.82 -18.76 17.92
C MET A 120 -0.35 -18.53 18.86
N THR A 121 -0.12 -17.81 19.96
CA THR A 121 -1.14 -17.47 20.93
C THR A 121 -1.43 -15.97 20.93
N ASP A 122 -2.54 -15.55 21.55
CA ASP A 122 -2.86 -14.13 21.68
C ASP A 122 -1.81 -13.34 22.48
N LYS A 123 -0.96 -14.04 23.25
CA LYS A 123 0.18 -13.44 23.99
C LYS A 123 1.36 -13.09 23.10
N ASP A 124 1.43 -13.71 21.94
CA ASP A 124 2.48 -13.46 20.95
C ASP A 124 2.14 -12.27 20.03
N ALA A 125 0.87 -11.82 20.06
CA ALA A 125 0.41 -10.73 19.23
C ALA A 125 1.12 -9.41 19.58
N PRO A 126 1.57 -8.64 18.57
CA PRO A 126 2.12 -7.31 18.78
C PRO A 126 1.06 -6.34 19.36
N TYR A 127 1.53 -5.23 19.89
CA TYR A 127 0.66 -4.20 20.48
C TYR A 127 0.45 -2.99 19.56
N SER A 128 1.19 -2.90 18.46
CA SER A 128 1.12 -1.79 17.50
C SER A 128 0.43 -2.20 16.22
N SER A 129 -0.29 -1.28 15.61
CA SER A 129 -0.77 -1.43 14.24
C SER A 129 0.40 -1.40 13.24
N TYR A 130 0.13 -1.84 12.01
CA TYR A 130 1.06 -1.83 10.87
C TYR A 130 0.57 -0.92 9.73
N PHE A 131 -0.56 -0.26 9.92
CA PHE A 131 -1.26 0.50 8.88
C PHE A 131 -0.65 1.87 8.58
N GLY A 132 0.05 2.46 9.56
CA GLY A 132 0.59 3.81 9.42
C GLY A 132 1.53 3.98 8.22
N ILE A 133 1.44 5.10 7.52
CA ILE A 133 2.46 5.53 6.56
C ILE A 133 3.69 6.12 7.27
N VAL A 134 3.49 6.49 8.55
CA VAL A 134 4.52 6.90 9.51
C VAL A 134 4.44 5.97 10.70
N ASP A 135 5.56 5.57 11.27
CA ASP A 135 5.59 4.68 12.43
C ASP A 135 5.29 5.41 13.75
N LEU A 136 5.20 4.65 14.86
CA LEU A 136 4.96 5.19 16.21
C LEU A 136 6.03 6.20 16.68
N CYS A 137 7.23 6.17 16.10
CA CYS A 137 8.31 7.10 16.43
C CYS A 137 8.23 8.40 15.61
N GLY A 138 7.23 8.54 14.74
CA GLY A 138 7.11 9.66 13.82
C GLY A 138 8.06 9.57 12.62
N ILE A 139 8.58 8.38 12.30
CA ILE A 139 9.51 8.19 11.18
C ILE A 139 8.75 7.63 9.98
N PRO A 140 8.88 8.25 8.78
CA PRO A 140 8.25 7.76 7.56
C PRO A 140 8.66 6.33 7.23
N LYS A 141 7.68 5.49 6.86
CA LYS A 141 7.90 4.20 6.23
C LYS A 141 8.13 4.38 4.73
N ASP A 142 8.55 3.34 4.00
CA ASP A 142 8.74 3.43 2.55
C ASP A 142 7.47 3.88 1.83
N ARG A 143 6.31 3.41 2.28
CA ARG A 143 4.99 3.80 1.76
C ARG A 143 4.69 5.30 1.84
N TYR A 144 5.25 6.03 2.80
CA TYR A 144 5.15 7.49 2.83
C TYR A 144 5.67 8.11 1.52
N PHE A 145 6.78 7.60 1.02
CA PHE A 145 7.38 8.11 -0.22
C PHE A 145 6.61 7.66 -1.47
N LEU A 146 5.91 6.52 -1.41
CA LEU A 146 4.98 6.11 -2.46
C LEU A 146 3.83 7.13 -2.55
N TYR A 147 3.15 7.43 -1.44
CA TYR A 147 2.11 8.47 -1.38
C TYR A 147 2.65 9.84 -1.80
N LYS A 148 3.82 10.25 -1.29
CA LYS A 148 4.46 11.51 -1.69
C LYS A 148 4.68 11.56 -3.20
N SER A 149 5.11 10.46 -3.82
CA SER A 149 5.34 10.39 -5.26
C SER A 149 4.07 10.51 -6.11
N CYS A 150 2.92 10.14 -5.54
CA CYS A 150 1.63 10.24 -6.22
C CYS A 150 0.91 11.57 -5.96
N TRP A 151 0.99 12.10 -4.73
CA TRP A 151 0.21 13.25 -4.31
C TRP A 151 0.96 14.58 -4.39
N ASN A 152 2.28 14.59 -4.18
CA ASN A 152 3.06 15.83 -4.24
C ASN A 152 3.66 16.05 -5.63
N THR A 153 3.00 16.90 -6.40
CA THR A 153 3.46 17.29 -7.74
C THR A 153 4.40 18.50 -7.73
N LYS A 154 4.61 19.13 -6.57
CA LYS A 154 5.42 20.36 -6.45
C LYS A 154 6.90 20.09 -6.22
N GLU A 155 7.23 18.94 -5.65
CA GLU A 155 8.60 18.56 -5.32
C GLU A 155 8.97 17.26 -6.03
N ASN A 156 10.22 17.17 -6.49
CA ASN A 156 10.73 15.92 -7.02
C ASN A 156 10.85 14.89 -5.89
N THR A 157 10.27 13.74 -6.11
CA THR A 157 10.37 12.60 -5.19
C THR A 157 11.14 11.49 -5.86
N ILE A 158 12.16 10.97 -5.18
CA ILE A 158 12.84 9.74 -5.52
C ILE A 158 13.19 9.03 -4.21
N HIS A 159 12.75 7.79 -4.09
CA HIS A 159 13.00 6.95 -2.92
C HIS A 159 13.30 5.53 -3.39
N ILE A 160 14.40 4.96 -2.89
CA ILE A 160 14.85 3.62 -3.24
C ILE A 160 14.68 2.69 -2.06
N LEU A 161 14.17 1.49 -2.31
CA LEU A 161 14.08 0.40 -1.36
C LEU A 161 14.50 -0.91 -2.03
N PRO A 162 14.94 -1.91 -1.28
CA PRO A 162 15.17 -1.94 0.17
C PRO A 162 16.49 -1.28 0.55
N HIS A 163 16.81 -1.28 1.84
CA HIS A 163 18.17 -0.96 2.30
C HIS A 163 19.19 -1.97 1.74
N CYS A 164 20.46 -1.60 1.68
CA CYS A 164 21.53 -2.45 1.13
C CYS A 164 22.20 -3.36 2.18
N ASN A 165 21.58 -3.56 3.35
CA ASN A 165 22.16 -4.38 4.42
C ASN A 165 21.55 -5.80 4.42
N TRP A 166 22.17 -6.70 3.66
CA TRP A 166 21.71 -8.08 3.45
C TRP A 166 22.71 -9.13 3.95
N LYS A 167 23.34 -8.87 5.10
CA LYS A 167 24.28 -9.81 5.72
C LYS A 167 23.65 -11.19 5.88
N GLY A 168 24.33 -12.23 5.38
CA GLY A 168 23.86 -13.61 5.42
C GLY A 168 22.83 -13.96 4.34
N LYS A 169 22.66 -13.10 3.34
CA LYS A 169 21.79 -13.33 2.17
C LYS A 169 22.58 -13.28 0.86
N GLU A 170 23.88 -13.53 0.91
CA GLU A 170 24.77 -13.53 -0.25
C GLU A 170 24.25 -14.51 -1.32
N GLY A 171 24.22 -14.09 -2.57
CA GLY A 171 23.68 -14.87 -3.69
C GLY A 171 22.15 -14.83 -3.84
N THR A 172 21.43 -14.19 -2.92
CA THR A 172 19.98 -13.97 -3.06
C THR A 172 19.72 -12.80 -4.00
N LYS A 173 18.79 -12.99 -4.94
CA LYS A 173 18.29 -11.86 -5.73
C LYS A 173 17.42 -10.97 -4.84
N VAL A 174 17.73 -9.69 -4.82
CA VAL A 174 17.02 -8.67 -4.05
C VAL A 174 16.34 -7.70 -5.02
N PRO A 175 15.01 -7.73 -5.13
CA PRO A 175 14.30 -6.76 -5.94
C PRO A 175 14.54 -5.34 -5.43
N VAL A 176 14.84 -4.41 -6.33
CA VAL A 176 15.00 -2.99 -6.01
C VAL A 176 13.80 -2.24 -6.57
N TYR A 177 13.11 -1.52 -5.71
CA TYR A 177 11.98 -0.68 -6.09
C TYR A 177 12.36 0.79 -5.94
N VAL A 178 11.79 1.61 -6.81
CA VAL A 178 11.95 3.07 -6.74
C VAL A 178 10.57 3.73 -6.83
N TYR A 179 10.28 4.56 -5.85
CA TYR A 179 9.10 5.43 -5.83
C TYR A 179 9.50 6.82 -6.30
N THR A 180 8.86 7.31 -7.32
CA THR A 180 9.17 8.63 -7.91
C THR A 180 7.95 9.22 -8.59
N ASN A 181 7.84 10.54 -8.62
CA ASN A 181 6.88 11.25 -9.48
C ASN A 181 7.40 11.45 -10.92
N GLY A 182 8.66 11.08 -11.20
CA GLY A 182 9.19 11.00 -12.55
C GLY A 182 8.64 9.80 -13.33
N GLY A 183 8.64 9.88 -14.64
CA GLY A 183 8.19 8.80 -15.52
C GLY A 183 9.16 7.63 -15.66
N TYR A 184 10.42 7.82 -15.27
CA TYR A 184 11.47 6.80 -15.31
C TYR A 184 12.58 7.06 -14.29
N ALA A 185 13.40 6.05 -14.04
CA ALA A 185 14.68 6.17 -13.36
C ALA A 185 15.71 5.21 -13.96
N GLU A 186 16.98 5.46 -13.70
CA GLU A 186 18.09 4.58 -14.02
C GLU A 186 18.81 4.17 -12.73
N LEU A 187 18.98 2.86 -12.54
CA LEU A 187 19.63 2.32 -11.36
C LEU A 187 21.11 2.08 -11.65
N PHE A 188 21.98 2.50 -10.73
CA PHE A 188 23.43 2.23 -10.78
C PHE A 188 23.87 1.45 -9.56
N LEU A 189 24.69 0.45 -9.76
CA LEU A 189 25.38 -0.28 -8.71
C LEU A 189 26.90 -0.13 -8.89
N ASN A 190 27.56 0.50 -7.92
CA ASN A 190 29.00 0.78 -7.98
C ASN A 190 29.44 1.46 -9.29
N GLY A 191 28.66 2.43 -9.75
CA GLY A 191 28.91 3.16 -10.98
C GLY A 191 28.52 2.45 -12.29
N LYS A 192 28.11 1.18 -12.22
CA LYS A 192 27.62 0.43 -13.38
C LYS A 192 26.11 0.55 -13.49
N SER A 193 25.61 0.97 -14.66
CA SER A 193 24.18 1.02 -14.93
C SER A 193 23.56 -0.39 -14.96
N LEU A 194 22.46 -0.55 -14.25
CA LEU A 194 21.56 -1.70 -14.31
C LEU A 194 20.35 -1.45 -15.22
N GLY A 195 20.40 -0.35 -15.98
CA GLY A 195 19.40 0.03 -16.98
C GLY A 195 18.33 0.97 -16.45
N LYS A 196 17.58 1.50 -17.41
CA LYS A 196 16.43 2.38 -17.18
C LYS A 196 15.16 1.56 -17.06
N LYS A 197 14.27 2.00 -16.17
CA LYS A 197 12.90 1.50 -16.06
C LYS A 197 11.93 2.67 -16.20
N TYR A 198 10.80 2.40 -16.82
CA TYR A 198 9.75 3.36 -17.10
C TYR A 198 8.47 2.91 -16.42
N LYS A 199 7.69 3.84 -15.90
CA LYS A 199 6.34 3.56 -15.42
C LYS A 199 5.45 3.09 -16.57
N SER A 200 4.49 2.24 -16.27
CA SER A 200 3.52 1.70 -17.22
C SER A 200 2.11 2.22 -16.90
N PRO A 201 1.78 3.50 -17.20
CA PRO A 201 0.56 4.14 -16.70
C PRO A 201 -0.74 3.48 -17.21
N MET A 202 -0.66 2.66 -18.25
CA MET A 202 -1.79 1.91 -18.80
C MET A 202 -1.78 0.42 -18.43
N SER A 203 -0.86 -0.02 -17.57
CA SER A 203 -0.84 -1.41 -17.09
C SER A 203 -2.11 -1.72 -16.30
N LYS A 204 -2.59 -2.97 -16.41
CA LYS A 204 -3.64 -3.51 -15.53
C LYS A 204 -3.10 -3.94 -14.17
N ASN A 205 -1.78 -4.02 -14.04
CA ASN A 205 -1.10 -4.24 -12.78
C ASN A 205 -0.82 -2.88 -12.13
N SER A 206 -1.47 -2.60 -11.03
CA SER A 206 -1.37 -1.33 -10.30
C SER A 206 0.07 -1.02 -9.88
N VAL A 207 0.82 -2.02 -9.42
CA VAL A 207 2.22 -1.85 -9.00
C VAL A 207 3.10 -1.33 -10.14
N GLU A 208 2.89 -1.79 -11.38
CA GLU A 208 3.66 -1.32 -12.55
C GLU A 208 3.33 0.12 -12.96
N ARG A 209 2.16 0.63 -12.56
CA ARG A 209 1.79 2.02 -12.84
C ARG A 209 2.56 3.01 -11.99
N PHE A 210 2.84 2.65 -10.73
CA PHE A 210 3.34 3.60 -9.73
C PHE A 210 4.77 3.35 -9.29
N ARG A 211 5.30 2.15 -9.52
CA ARG A 211 6.63 1.73 -9.07
C ARG A 211 7.54 1.37 -10.23
N LEU A 212 8.85 1.66 -10.07
CA LEU A 212 9.89 1.19 -10.96
C LEU A 212 10.61 0.03 -10.28
N MET A 213 10.83 -1.10 -10.99
CA MET A 213 11.28 -2.34 -10.37
C MET A 213 12.43 -2.97 -11.14
N TRP A 214 13.51 -3.33 -10.43
CA TRP A 214 14.64 -4.14 -10.90
C TRP A 214 14.66 -5.44 -10.11
N ASN A 215 14.65 -6.59 -10.83
CA ASN A 215 14.63 -7.94 -10.27
C ASN A 215 15.96 -8.66 -10.54
#